data_38f72b9de5cac3e6aa18fba5c545e590
#
_entry.id   38f72b9de5cac3e6aa18fba5c545e590
#
_cell.length_a   1.000
_cell.length_b   1.000
_cell.length_c   1.000
_cell.angle_alpha   90.00
_cell.angle_beta   90.00
_cell.angle_gamma   90.00
#
_symmetry.space_group_name_H-M   'P 1'
#
loop_
_entity.id
_entity.type
_entity.pdbx_description
1 polymer ?
#
loop_
_entity_poly.entity_id
_entity_poly.type
_entity_poly.pdbx_seq_one_letter_code
_entity_poly.pdbx_strand_id
1 'polypeptide(L)'
;MNQHEIAQLRTDLGLSQVQFAELFGLHFMTISKWERGVLEPNDYQQALLDQFRQTADQKKVKEREELGKILVGAGVIAALIWLLVAR
;
A
#
# COMPACT_ATOMS: atom_id res chain seq x y z
N MET A 1 -6.31 -5.65 7.80
CA MET A 1 -6.32 -6.42 6.54
C MET A 1 -5.60 -7.75 6.75
N ASN A 2 -6.12 -8.81 6.17
CA ASN A 2 -5.42 -10.10 6.18
C ASN A 2 -4.40 -10.19 5.03
N GLN A 3 -3.63 -11.27 5.00
CA GLN A 3 -2.58 -11.48 4.00
C GLN A 3 -3.09 -11.40 2.56
N HIS A 4 -4.27 -11.93 2.30
CA HIS A 4 -4.85 -11.94 0.95
C HIS A 4 -5.31 -10.56 0.51
N GLU A 5 -5.87 -9.80 1.43
CA GLU A 5 -6.30 -8.43 1.18
C GLU A 5 -5.13 -7.48 0.91
N ILE A 6 -4.00 -7.69 1.60
CA ILE A 6 -2.78 -6.93 1.36
C ILE A 6 -2.25 -7.18 -0.06
N ALA A 7 -2.15 -8.44 -0.45
CA ALA A 7 -1.71 -8.82 -1.81
C ALA A 7 -2.66 -8.27 -2.87
N GLN A 8 -3.97 -8.32 -2.61
CA GLN A 8 -4.97 -7.80 -3.54
C GLN A 8 -4.84 -6.27 -3.71
N LEU A 9 -4.65 -5.54 -2.62
CA LEU A 9 -4.42 -4.10 -2.68
C LEU A 9 -3.21 -3.78 -3.54
N ARG A 10 -2.10 -4.47 -3.31
CA ARG A 10 -0.87 -4.27 -4.07
C ARG A 10 -1.11 -4.49 -5.57
N THR A 11 -1.75 -5.60 -5.94
CA THR A 11 -2.03 -5.91 -7.35
C THR A 11 -3.02 -4.94 -7.97
N ASP A 12 -4.03 -4.50 -7.22
CA ASP A 12 -4.99 -3.50 -7.70
C ASP A 12 -4.31 -2.17 -8.02
N LEU A 13 -3.27 -1.82 -7.27
CA LEU A 13 -2.46 -0.63 -7.53
C LEU A 13 -1.43 -0.84 -8.65
N GLY A 14 -1.32 -2.04 -9.20
CA GLY A 14 -0.38 -2.36 -10.27
C GLY A 14 1.08 -2.36 -9.83
N LEU A 15 1.35 -2.63 -8.55
CA LEU A 15 2.69 -2.52 -7.97
C LEU A 15 3.33 -3.88 -7.73
N SER A 16 4.65 -3.94 -7.92
CA SER A 16 5.47 -5.06 -7.46
C SER A 16 5.63 -5.00 -5.94
N GLN A 17 6.13 -6.08 -5.34
CA GLN A 17 6.44 -6.09 -3.90
C GLN A 17 7.51 -5.03 -3.56
N VAL A 18 8.50 -4.84 -4.43
CA VAL A 18 9.55 -3.83 -4.24
C VAL A 18 8.95 -2.42 -4.23
N GLN A 19 8.11 -2.11 -5.22
CA GLN A 19 7.46 -0.80 -5.32
C GLN A 19 6.52 -0.54 -4.13
N PHE A 20 5.75 -1.54 -3.76
CA PHE A 20 4.83 -1.42 -2.62
C PHE A 20 5.59 -1.18 -1.31
N ALA A 21 6.72 -1.86 -1.12
CA ALA A 21 7.59 -1.67 0.04
C ALA A 21 8.11 -0.23 0.13
N GLU A 22 8.39 0.40 -0.99
CA GLU A 22 8.86 1.79 -1.04
C GLU A 22 7.85 2.75 -0.39
N LEU A 23 6.56 2.47 -0.49
CA LEU A 23 5.51 3.31 0.11
C LEU A 23 5.59 3.34 1.63
N PHE A 24 6.16 2.30 2.23
CA PHE A 24 6.26 2.14 3.69
C PHE A 24 7.68 2.37 4.19
N GLY A 25 8.64 2.60 3.30
CA GLY A 25 10.06 2.69 3.66
C GLY A 25 10.61 1.35 4.14
N LEU A 26 10.11 0.25 3.62
CA LEU A 26 10.45 -1.11 4.03
C LEU A 26 11.17 -1.87 2.93
N HIS A 27 11.87 -2.93 3.32
CA HIS A 27 12.43 -3.89 2.38
C HIS A 27 11.32 -4.78 1.82
N PHE A 28 11.42 -5.21 0.55
CA PHE A 28 10.41 -6.04 -0.09
C PHE A 28 10.13 -7.36 0.66
N MET A 29 11.13 -7.89 1.38
CA MET A 29 10.95 -9.10 2.18
C MET A 29 9.88 -8.93 3.25
N THR A 30 9.72 -7.74 3.81
CA THR A 30 8.64 -7.46 4.78
C THR A 30 7.28 -7.59 4.11
N ILE A 31 7.12 -7.05 2.91
CA ILE A 31 5.88 -7.18 2.14
C ILE A 31 5.61 -8.65 1.83
N SER A 32 6.63 -9.39 1.41
CA SER A 32 6.52 -10.82 1.15
C SER A 32 6.03 -11.57 2.39
N LYS A 33 6.55 -11.24 3.56
CA LYS A 33 6.13 -11.86 4.83
C LYS A 33 4.69 -11.52 5.19
N TRP A 34 4.25 -10.28 4.93
CA TRP A 34 2.85 -9.89 5.12
C TRP A 34 1.92 -10.74 4.22
N GLU A 35 2.28 -10.90 2.96
CA GLU A 35 1.45 -11.61 1.97
C GLU A 35 1.44 -13.11 2.17
N ARG A 36 2.44 -13.67 2.87
CA ARG A 36 2.50 -15.08 3.25
C ARG A 36 1.89 -15.36 4.63
N GLY A 37 1.45 -14.30 5.34
CA GLY A 37 0.89 -14.45 6.67
C GLY A 37 1.93 -14.76 7.76
N VAL A 38 3.22 -14.53 7.49
CA VAL A 38 4.32 -14.80 8.42
C VAL A 38 4.53 -13.66 9.39
N LEU A 39 4.19 -12.43 8.98
CA LEU A 39 4.34 -11.21 9.76
C LEU A 39 3.11 -10.34 9.57
N GLU A 40 2.64 -9.73 10.65
CA GLU A 40 1.52 -8.79 10.59
C GLU A 40 2.04 -7.35 10.56
N PRO A 41 1.40 -6.46 9.76
CA PRO A 41 1.69 -5.03 9.81
C PRO A 41 1.38 -4.45 11.20
N ASN A 42 2.17 -3.48 11.65
CA ASN A 42 1.89 -2.77 12.90
C ASN A 42 0.70 -1.78 12.72
N ASP A 43 0.29 -1.11 13.79
CA ASP A 43 -0.89 -0.23 13.77
C ASP A 43 -0.77 0.91 12.75
N TYR A 44 0.41 1.52 12.66
CA TYR A 44 0.68 2.57 11.66
C TYR A 44 0.58 2.02 10.24
N GLN A 45 1.18 0.86 10.00
CA GLN A 45 1.16 0.22 8.69
C GLN A 45 -0.25 -0.21 8.30
N GLN A 46 -1.03 -0.73 9.26
CA GLN A 46 -2.45 -1.05 9.02
C GLN A 46 -3.26 0.18 8.65
N ALA A 47 -3.07 1.29 9.37
CA ALA A 47 -3.78 2.52 9.07
C ALA A 47 -3.48 3.03 7.65
N LEU A 48 -2.21 2.94 7.23
CA LEU A 48 -1.80 3.34 5.89
C LEU A 48 -2.37 2.41 4.82
N LEU A 49 -2.33 1.09 5.08
CA LEU A 49 -2.94 0.10 4.18
C LEU A 49 -4.43 0.37 4.00
N ASP A 50 -5.15 0.59 5.09
CA ASP A 50 -6.59 0.88 5.06
C ASP A 50 -6.89 2.15 4.26
N GLN A 51 -6.06 3.17 4.40
CA GLN A 51 -6.21 4.42 3.66
C GLN A 51 -6.01 4.22 2.17
N PHE A 52 -4.98 3.47 1.78
CA PHE A 52 -4.75 3.12 0.38
C PHE A 52 -5.92 2.31 -0.18
N ARG A 53 -6.46 1.36 0.61
CA ARG A 53 -7.60 0.55 0.20
C ARG A 53 -8.84 1.39 -0.05
N GLN A 54 -9.16 2.28 0.87
CA GLN A 54 -10.31 3.18 0.73
C GLN A 54 -10.21 4.07 -0.50
N THR A 55 -9.04 4.64 -0.72
CA THR A 55 -8.82 5.51 -1.89
C THR A 55 -8.90 4.72 -3.19
N ALA A 56 -8.30 3.53 -3.24
CA ALA A 56 -8.35 2.68 -4.42
C ALA A 56 -9.79 2.25 -4.74
N ASP A 57 -10.60 1.95 -3.73
CA ASP A 57 -11.99 1.51 -3.91
C ASP A 57 -12.89 2.62 -4.47
N GLN A 58 -12.52 3.88 -4.28
CA GLN A 58 -13.23 5.03 -4.85
C GLN A 58 -12.86 5.29 -6.31
N LYS A 59 -11.88 4.57 -6.84
CA LYS A 59 -11.36 4.75 -8.19
C LYS A 59 -11.82 3.63 -9.11
N LYS A 60 -11.92 3.94 -10.42
CA LYS A 60 -12.09 2.93 -11.45
C LYS A 60 -10.81 2.11 -11.59
N VAL A 61 -10.92 0.91 -12.15
CA VAL A 61 -9.77 -0.02 -12.28
C VAL A 61 -8.56 0.66 -12.93
N LYS A 62 -8.76 1.43 -13.99
CA LYS A 62 -7.66 2.14 -14.68
C LYS A 62 -6.99 3.17 -13.78
N GLU A 63 -7.77 3.87 -12.95
CA GLU A 63 -7.28 4.91 -12.07
C GLU A 63 -6.48 4.36 -10.89
N ARG A 64 -6.75 3.11 -10.47
CA ARG A 64 -6.01 2.45 -9.37
C ARG A 64 -4.54 2.27 -9.72
N GLU A 65 -4.24 1.85 -10.94
CA GLU A 65 -2.86 1.70 -11.41
C GLU A 65 -2.14 3.04 -11.50
N GLU A 66 -2.82 4.08 -11.96
CA GLU A 66 -2.28 5.44 -11.99
C GLU A 66 -2.00 5.94 -10.57
N LEU A 67 -2.90 5.69 -9.63
CA LEU A 67 -2.70 6.03 -8.22
C LEU A 67 -1.46 5.34 -7.67
N GLY A 68 -1.27 4.05 -7.96
CA GLY A 68 -0.09 3.31 -7.54
C GLY A 68 1.20 3.95 -8.07
N LYS A 69 1.23 4.34 -9.34
CA LYS A 69 2.40 5.00 -9.95
C LYS A 69 2.69 6.36 -9.31
N ILE A 70 1.65 7.14 -9.01
CA ILE A 70 1.81 8.43 -8.35
C ILE A 70 2.38 8.25 -6.94
N LEU A 71 1.86 7.29 -6.19
CA LEU A 71 2.33 6.99 -4.83
C LEU A 71 3.80 6.59 -4.82
N VAL A 72 4.20 5.71 -5.73
CA VAL A 72 5.60 5.27 -5.84
C VAL A 72 6.50 6.44 -6.21
N GLY A 73 6.07 7.29 -7.15
CA GLY A 73 6.85 8.46 -7.55
C GLY A 73 7.00 9.49 -6.45
N ALA A 74 6.00 9.61 -5.57
CA ALA A 74 6.01 10.58 -4.47
C ALA A 74 6.80 10.11 -3.24
N GLY A 75 6.90 8.79 -3.04
CA GLY A 75 7.70 8.17 -1.97
C GLY A 75 7.04 8.16 -0.60
N VAL A 76 7.81 7.74 0.40
CA VAL A 76 7.34 7.51 1.78
C VAL A 76 6.82 8.78 2.45
N ILE A 77 7.49 9.91 2.25
CA ILE A 77 7.10 11.17 2.89
C ILE A 77 5.72 11.62 2.42
N ALA A 78 5.45 11.49 1.13
CA ALA A 78 4.14 11.83 0.58
C ALA A 78 3.04 10.89 1.08
N ALA A 79 3.34 9.62 1.24
CA ALA A 79 2.40 8.64 1.82
C ALA A 79 2.06 8.99 3.27
N LEU A 80 3.06 9.41 4.06
CA LEU A 80 2.85 9.89 5.43
C LEU A 80 1.96 11.13 5.49
N ILE A 81 2.24 12.11 4.63
CA ILE A 81 1.44 13.33 4.54
C ILE A 81 0.01 12.97 4.15
N TRP A 82 -0.15 12.09 3.19
CA TRP A 82 -1.47 11.65 2.74
C TRP A 82 -2.26 11.00 3.87
N LEU A 83 -1.64 10.12 4.65
CA LEU A 83 -2.29 9.49 5.81
C LEU A 83 -2.76 10.54 6.82
N LEU A 84 -1.95 11.55 7.10
CA LEU A 84 -2.27 12.62 8.05
C LEU A 84 -3.41 13.53 7.55
N VAL A 85 -3.43 13.84 6.26
CA VAL A 85 -4.44 14.73 5.67
C VAL A 85 -5.78 14.02 5.48
N ALA A 86 -5.77 12.73 5.23
CA ALA A 86 -6.97 11.95 4.92
C ALA A 86 -7.77 11.51 6.16
N ARG A 87 -7.29 11.86 7.34
CA ARG A 87 -8.00 11.52 8.60
C ARG A 87 -9.25 12.35 8.80
#